data_b81c5cd41bb7aab38cf3576e1c95f361
#
_entry.id   b81c5cd41bb7aab38cf3576e1c95f361
#
_cell.length_a   1.000
_cell.length_b   1.000
_cell.length_c   1.000
_cell.angle_alpha   90.00
_cell.angle_beta   90.00
_cell.angle_gamma   90.00
#
_symmetry.space_group_name_H-M   'P 1'
#
loop_
_entity.id
_entity.type
_entity.pdbx_description
1 polymer ?
#
loop_
_entity_poly.entity_id
_entity_poly.type
_entity_poly.pdbx_seq_one_letter_code
_entity_poly.pdbx_strand_id
1 'polypeptide(L)'
;VKGPFPADGFFGQGFESKFDAVLGMYHDQVLVPFKSLAMGSGTNFTAGLDIVRTSPDHGTAMHLAGKGKADATSMRNALYTAIDVHHARQAYDEMTKDPLKKQKEKS
;
A
#
# COMPACT_ATOMS: atom_id res chain seq x y z
N VAL A 1 8.05 15.36 -6.57
CA VAL A 1 7.10 14.69 -7.47
C VAL A 1 7.56 14.84 -8.89
N LYS A 2 7.58 13.77 -9.66
CA LYS A 2 7.94 13.74 -11.08
C LYS A 2 6.82 13.07 -11.88
N GLY A 3 6.64 13.48 -13.10
CA GLY A 3 5.60 12.98 -14.00
C GLY A 3 4.87 14.13 -14.70
N PRO A 4 3.75 13.84 -15.40
CA PRO A 4 3.22 12.50 -15.66
C PRO A 4 4.08 11.69 -16.63
N PHE A 5 4.01 10.36 -16.52
CA PHE A 5 4.68 9.42 -17.43
C PHE A 5 3.64 8.54 -18.11
N PRO A 6 3.87 8.12 -19.36
CA PRO A 6 3.10 7.02 -19.96
C PRO A 6 3.32 5.72 -19.16
N ALA A 7 2.24 5.06 -18.76
CA ALA A 7 2.33 3.90 -17.87
C ALA A 7 3.12 2.73 -18.49
N ASP A 8 2.91 2.45 -19.76
CA ASP A 8 3.60 1.39 -20.49
C ASP A 8 5.12 1.60 -20.52
N GLY A 9 5.58 2.79 -20.88
CA GLY A 9 6.99 3.13 -20.90
C GLY A 9 7.61 3.20 -19.50
N PHE A 10 6.88 3.71 -18.52
CA PHE A 10 7.35 3.82 -17.15
C PHE A 10 7.68 2.45 -16.54
N PHE A 11 6.74 1.52 -16.59
CA PHE A 11 6.94 0.16 -16.08
C PHE A 11 7.77 -0.71 -17.02
N GLY A 12 7.62 -0.54 -18.33
CA GLY A 12 8.37 -1.31 -19.32
C GLY A 12 9.88 -1.07 -19.27
N GLN A 13 10.31 0.08 -18.75
CA GLN A 13 11.71 0.43 -18.56
C GLN A 13 12.21 0.24 -17.12
N GLY A 14 11.38 -0.26 -16.23
CA GLY A 14 11.73 -0.45 -14.81
C GLY A 14 11.94 0.86 -14.05
N PHE A 15 11.30 1.95 -14.48
CA PHE A 15 11.44 3.24 -13.82
C PHE A 15 10.91 3.28 -12.41
N GLU A 16 9.96 2.41 -12.05
CA GLU A 16 9.41 2.30 -10.71
C GLU A 16 10.50 2.11 -9.65
N SER A 17 11.59 1.43 -9.99
CA SER A 17 12.71 1.18 -9.07
C SER A 17 13.47 2.45 -8.63
N LYS A 18 13.25 3.57 -9.30
CA LYS A 18 13.89 4.87 -9.00
C LYS A 18 13.04 5.77 -8.10
N PHE A 19 11.87 5.30 -7.67
CA PHE A 19 10.92 6.08 -6.88
C PHE A 19 10.50 5.33 -5.63
N ASP A 20 10.16 6.07 -4.58
CA ASP A 20 9.66 5.50 -3.33
C ASP A 20 8.19 5.07 -3.42
N ALA A 21 7.43 5.74 -4.28
CA ALA A 21 6.02 5.46 -4.51
C ALA A 21 5.59 5.86 -5.92
N VAL A 22 4.58 5.20 -6.43
CA VAL A 22 3.97 5.47 -7.73
C VAL A 22 2.48 5.73 -7.56
N LEU A 23 2.03 6.88 -8.06
CA LEU A 23 0.61 7.23 -8.11
C LEU A 23 0.05 6.95 -9.50
N GLY A 24 -0.90 6.04 -9.60
CA GLY A 24 -1.67 5.78 -10.82
C GLY A 24 -3.07 6.35 -10.72
N MET A 25 -3.57 6.93 -11.82
CA MET A 25 -4.90 7.54 -11.87
C MET A 25 -6.00 6.52 -12.16
N TYR A 26 -5.67 5.46 -12.85
CA TYR A 26 -6.61 4.42 -13.27
C TYR A 26 -6.17 3.05 -12.78
N HIS A 27 -7.14 2.22 -12.44
CA HIS A 27 -6.98 0.92 -11.80
C HIS A 27 -5.94 0.04 -12.51
N ASP A 28 -6.10 -0.23 -13.79
CA ASP A 28 -5.23 -1.18 -14.50
C ASP A 28 -3.83 -0.61 -14.80
N GLN A 29 -3.67 0.70 -14.82
CA GLN A 29 -2.35 1.33 -15.02
C GLN A 29 -1.32 0.94 -13.97
N VAL A 30 -1.76 0.66 -12.76
CA VAL A 30 -0.89 0.30 -11.63
C VAL A 30 -1.09 -1.13 -11.17
N LEU A 31 -2.29 -1.69 -11.23
CA LEU A 31 -2.54 -3.05 -10.74
C LEU A 31 -1.98 -4.13 -11.65
N VAL A 32 -1.97 -3.94 -12.96
CA VAL A 32 -1.35 -4.90 -13.88
C VAL A 32 0.16 -5.04 -13.61
N PRO A 33 0.96 -3.96 -13.62
CA PRO A 33 2.37 -4.07 -13.28
C PRO A 33 2.61 -4.46 -11.83
N PHE A 34 1.79 -3.98 -10.89
CA PHE A 34 1.91 -4.35 -9.47
C PHE A 34 1.79 -5.86 -9.26
N LYS A 35 0.79 -6.49 -9.82
CA LYS A 35 0.60 -7.94 -9.69
C LYS A 35 1.72 -8.76 -10.33
N SER A 36 2.30 -8.24 -11.40
CA SER A 36 3.47 -8.86 -12.04
C SER A 36 4.72 -8.76 -11.17
N LEU A 37 4.93 -7.64 -10.49
CA LEU A 37 6.09 -7.40 -9.63
C LEU A 37 5.93 -8.05 -8.24
N ALA A 38 4.75 -7.96 -7.65
CA ALA A 38 4.50 -8.43 -6.28
C ALA A 38 4.36 -9.96 -6.17
N MET A 39 4.12 -10.67 -7.27
CA MET A 39 4.03 -12.14 -7.32
C MET A 39 3.13 -12.75 -6.23
N GLY A 40 2.00 -12.12 -5.94
CA GLY A 40 1.03 -12.60 -4.95
C GLY A 40 1.33 -12.21 -3.50
N SER A 41 2.38 -11.46 -3.23
CA SER A 41 2.72 -10.99 -1.87
C SER A 41 2.09 -9.64 -1.51
N GLY A 42 1.35 -9.03 -2.42
CA GLY A 42 0.76 -7.71 -2.24
C GLY A 42 -0.31 -7.65 -1.18
N THR A 43 -0.47 -6.47 -0.57
CA THR A 43 -1.53 -6.16 0.36
C THR A 43 -2.26 -4.90 -0.10
N ASN A 44 -3.59 -4.95 -0.08
CA ASN A 44 -4.42 -3.78 -0.30
C ASN A 44 -4.59 -3.02 1.01
N PHE A 45 -4.23 -1.75 1.03
CA PHE A 45 -4.38 -0.85 2.15
C PHE A 45 -5.24 0.35 1.73
N THR A 46 -6.28 0.66 2.50
CA THR A 46 -7.13 1.83 2.27
C THR A 46 -6.66 2.99 3.14
N ALA A 47 -6.07 4.00 2.51
CA ALA A 47 -5.60 5.21 3.19
C ALA A 47 -6.76 6.20 3.45
N GLY A 48 -6.60 7.04 4.48
CA GLY A 48 -7.54 8.13 4.79
C GLY A 48 -8.75 7.73 5.61
N LEU A 49 -8.80 6.53 6.15
CA LEU A 49 -9.83 6.10 7.09
C LEU A 49 -9.35 6.23 8.54
N ASP A 50 -10.25 6.51 9.45
CA ASP A 50 -9.98 6.51 10.91
C ASP A 50 -9.66 5.10 11.42
N ILE A 51 -10.25 4.09 10.81
CA ILE A 51 -9.95 2.68 11.06
C ILE A 51 -8.83 2.17 10.15
N VAL A 52 -8.11 1.14 10.57
CA VAL A 52 -7.17 0.42 9.72
C VAL A 52 -7.93 -0.61 8.88
N ARG A 53 -7.83 -0.50 7.56
CA ARG A 53 -8.41 -1.45 6.62
C ARG A 53 -7.34 -1.99 5.69
N THR A 54 -7.11 -3.29 5.78
CA THR A 54 -6.27 -4.04 4.85
C THR A 54 -7.04 -5.21 4.27
N SER A 55 -6.65 -5.66 3.10
CA SER A 55 -7.19 -6.88 2.51
C SER A 55 -6.14 -7.58 1.66
N PRO A 56 -6.28 -8.91 1.47
CA PRO A 56 -5.39 -9.63 0.57
C PRO A 56 -5.56 -9.14 -0.87
N ASP A 57 -4.49 -9.24 -1.62
CA ASP A 57 -4.45 -8.87 -3.04
C ASP A 57 -4.75 -10.07 -3.95
N HIS A 58 -5.90 -10.69 -3.75
CA HIS A 58 -6.40 -11.74 -4.65
C HIS A 58 -7.90 -11.55 -4.94
N GLY A 59 -8.33 -12.08 -6.08
CA GLY A 59 -9.74 -12.15 -6.43
C GLY A 59 -10.50 -13.22 -5.62
N THR A 60 -11.74 -13.47 -5.98
CA THR A 60 -12.63 -14.42 -5.30
C THR A 60 -12.13 -15.87 -5.33
N ALA A 61 -11.22 -16.20 -6.25
CA ALA A 61 -10.61 -17.53 -6.40
C ALA A 61 -11.63 -18.69 -6.36
N MET A 62 -12.80 -18.51 -6.96
CA MET A 62 -13.91 -19.46 -6.94
C MET A 62 -13.51 -20.86 -7.45
N HIS A 63 -12.55 -20.93 -8.37
CA HIS A 63 -12.01 -22.18 -8.89
C HIS A 63 -11.23 -23.01 -7.86
N LEU A 64 -10.82 -22.42 -6.74
CA LEU A 64 -10.13 -23.09 -5.62
C LEU A 64 -11.06 -23.46 -4.48
N ALA A 65 -12.33 -23.03 -4.53
CA ALA A 65 -13.29 -23.29 -3.45
C ALA A 65 -13.43 -24.80 -3.20
N GLY A 66 -13.38 -25.20 -1.93
CA GLY A 66 -13.54 -26.58 -1.50
C GLY A 66 -12.35 -27.53 -1.80
N LYS A 67 -11.27 -27.05 -2.41
CA LYS A 67 -10.13 -27.89 -2.81
C LYS A 67 -8.98 -27.92 -1.82
N GLY A 68 -9.00 -27.08 -0.79
CA GLY A 68 -7.92 -27.01 0.20
C GLY A 68 -6.56 -26.57 -0.36
N LYS A 69 -6.54 -25.93 -1.53
CA LYS A 69 -5.32 -25.54 -2.27
C LYS A 69 -5.04 -24.03 -2.23
N ALA A 70 -5.88 -23.26 -1.56
CA ALA A 70 -5.71 -21.81 -1.48
C ALA A 70 -4.44 -21.45 -0.67
N ASP A 71 -3.66 -20.50 -1.19
CA ASP A 71 -2.50 -19.95 -0.49
C ASP A 71 -2.93 -18.85 0.47
N ALA A 72 -2.57 -18.98 1.75
CA ALA A 72 -2.90 -18.03 2.80
C ALA A 72 -1.90 -16.86 2.91
N THR A 73 -0.85 -16.82 2.10
CA THR A 73 0.25 -15.83 2.23
C THR A 73 -0.25 -14.41 2.15
N SER A 74 -1.09 -14.08 1.17
CA SER A 74 -1.62 -12.73 0.99
C SER A 74 -2.50 -12.29 2.17
N MET A 75 -3.35 -13.16 2.68
CA MET A 75 -4.16 -12.88 3.88
C MET A 75 -3.31 -12.68 5.13
N ARG A 76 -2.29 -13.50 5.31
CA ARG A 76 -1.33 -13.35 6.42
C ARG A 76 -0.59 -12.03 6.34
N ASN A 77 -0.12 -11.62 5.15
CA ASN A 77 0.51 -10.32 4.95
C ASN A 77 -0.44 -9.17 5.25
N ALA A 78 -1.70 -9.28 4.87
CA ALA A 78 -2.72 -8.27 5.18
C ALA A 78 -2.93 -8.12 6.70
N LEU A 79 -2.95 -9.22 7.45
CA LEU A 79 -3.05 -9.19 8.92
C LEU A 79 -1.83 -8.53 9.56
N TYR A 80 -0.62 -8.88 9.15
CA TYR A 80 0.60 -8.25 9.67
C TYR A 80 0.67 -6.77 9.33
N THR A 81 0.30 -6.38 8.12
CA THR A 81 0.23 -4.96 7.72
C THR A 81 -0.77 -4.20 8.59
N ALA A 82 -1.92 -4.76 8.89
CA ALA A 82 -2.91 -4.13 9.78
C ALA A 82 -2.35 -3.88 11.19
N ILE A 83 -1.62 -4.84 11.74
CA ILE A 83 -0.98 -4.71 13.05
C ILE A 83 0.08 -3.61 13.03
N ASP A 84 0.95 -3.62 12.02
CA ASP A 84 2.04 -2.65 11.89
C ASP A 84 1.50 -1.23 11.72
N VAL A 85 0.46 -1.03 10.90
CA VAL A 85 -0.19 0.27 10.71
C VAL A 85 -0.85 0.75 12.00
N HIS A 86 -1.51 -0.14 12.74
CA HIS A 86 -2.11 0.20 14.03
C HIS A 86 -1.06 0.70 15.02
N HIS A 87 0.03 -0.01 15.19
CA HIS A 87 1.13 0.40 16.08
C HIS A 87 1.78 1.70 15.62
N ALA A 88 2.01 1.87 14.31
CA ALA A 88 2.59 3.09 13.76
C ALA A 88 1.69 4.32 14.01
N ARG A 89 0.38 4.18 13.88
CA ARG A 89 -0.59 5.25 14.20
C ARG A 89 -0.57 5.60 15.67
N GLN A 90 -0.58 4.60 16.57
CA GLN A 90 -0.48 4.85 18.01
C GLN A 90 0.80 5.60 18.37
N ALA A 91 1.94 5.18 17.85
CA ALA A 91 3.22 5.84 18.09
C ALA A 91 3.23 7.28 17.57
N TYR A 92 2.63 7.52 16.39
CA TYR A 92 2.49 8.86 15.82
C TYR A 92 1.61 9.76 16.70
N ASP A 93 0.48 9.25 17.15
CA ASP A 93 -0.45 10.00 18.03
C ASP A 93 0.22 10.38 19.35
N GLU A 94 0.98 9.46 19.96
CA GLU A 94 1.74 9.75 21.17
C GLU A 94 2.81 10.82 20.95
N MET A 95 3.57 10.74 19.86
CA MET A 95 4.62 11.72 19.52
C MET A 95 4.06 13.10 19.22
N THR A 96 2.84 13.18 18.68
CA THR A 96 2.23 14.45 18.25
C THR A 96 1.22 15.02 19.24
N LYS A 97 0.97 14.33 20.34
CA LYS A 97 -0.02 14.72 21.37
C LYS A 97 0.25 16.10 21.98
N ASP A 98 1.51 16.46 22.16
CA ASP A 98 1.92 17.74 22.73
C ASP A 98 3.09 18.34 21.92
N PRO A 99 2.84 18.83 20.71
CA PRO A 99 3.88 19.35 19.84
C PRO A 99 4.45 20.66 20.39
N LEU A 100 5.76 20.84 20.27
CA LEU A 100 6.42 22.10 20.60
C LEU A 100 5.79 23.24 19.80
N LYS A 101 5.37 24.30 20.51
CA LYS A 101 4.84 25.51 19.86
C LYS A 101 5.96 26.21 19.10
N LYS A 102 5.72 26.51 17.82
CA LYS A 102 6.65 27.37 17.07
C LYS A 102 6.80 28.70 17.80
N GLN A 103 8.02 29.05 18.19
CA GLN A 103 8.31 30.40 18.62
C GLN A 103 8.07 31.33 17.43
N LYS A 104 7.24 32.39 17.65
CA LYS A 104 7.14 33.46 16.65
C LYS A 104 8.51 34.11 16.58
N GLU A 105 9.13 34.11 15.41
CA GLU A 105 10.31 34.96 15.19
C GLU A 105 9.91 36.39 15.56
N LYS A 106 10.68 36.98 16.51
CA LYS A 106 10.54 38.40 16.78
C LYS A 106 11.12 39.13 15.58
N SER A 107 10.26 39.72 14.80
CA SER A 107 10.64 40.61 13.70
C SER A 107 11.19 41.92 14.24
#